data_18bb92eb096c0264f54ca1c39d26ada8
#
_entry.id   18bb92eb096c0264f54ca1c39d26ada8
#
_cell.length_a   1.000
_cell.length_b   1.000
_cell.length_c   1.000
_cell.angle_alpha   90.00
_cell.angle_beta   90.00
_cell.angle_gamma   90.00
#
_symmetry.space_group_name_H-M   'P 1'
#
loop_
_entity.id
_entity.type
_entity.pdbx_description
1 polymer ?
#
loop_
_entity_poly.entity_id
_entity_poly.type
_entity_poly.pdbx_seq_one_letter_code
_entity_poly.pdbx_strand_id
1 'polypeptide(L)'
;MTTNSEMPSGPSAGHVLIVGAGPGLGMAFARRALAGGSDVTLAARSAGTLDEMVSHLGPEGGQVTTLVVDASQPTALRDTVATYADACDPSINCALFNVSAWVPGGLNSDLDAVSSGLDAGVVAALAMTQAVVPRMLTQSSPRILFTGGGTADSPMVASIGLGLQKAALRNLAIALDKDLRETTIAVRTLTIRGSIAPETAFDPDRIARALWQIANSDGVVHEFTGAGD
;
A
#
# COMPACT_ATOMS: atom_id res chain seq x y z
N MET A 1 22.04 -11.12 -29.50
CA MET A 1 21.50 -9.78 -29.19
C MET A 1 20.46 -9.97 -28.11
N THR A 2 20.86 -9.85 -26.85
CA THR A 2 20.00 -9.92 -25.67
C THR A 2 19.24 -8.61 -25.57
N THR A 3 17.95 -8.65 -25.81
CA THR A 3 17.05 -7.51 -25.56
C THR A 3 17.08 -7.22 -24.07
N ASN A 4 17.73 -6.12 -23.72
CA ASN A 4 17.65 -5.50 -22.40
C ASN A 4 16.16 -5.07 -22.23
N SER A 5 15.34 -5.88 -21.59
CA SER A 5 13.98 -5.45 -21.22
C SER A 5 14.20 -4.42 -20.12
N GLU A 6 14.13 -3.15 -20.48
CA GLU A 6 14.07 -2.04 -19.52
C GLU A 6 12.97 -2.36 -18.50
N MET A 7 13.36 -2.53 -17.25
CA MET A 7 12.41 -2.66 -16.16
C MET A 7 11.54 -1.40 -16.14
N PRO A 8 10.20 -1.51 -16.15
CA PRO A 8 9.35 -0.33 -16.15
C PRO A 8 9.69 0.56 -14.96
N SER A 9 9.84 1.85 -15.23
CA SER A 9 10.23 2.88 -14.27
C SER A 9 9.23 2.93 -13.12
N GLY A 10 9.65 2.47 -11.96
CA GLY A 10 8.94 2.60 -10.69
C GLY A 10 9.38 3.84 -9.92
N PRO A 11 9.04 3.95 -8.62
CA PRO A 11 9.62 4.94 -7.74
C PRO A 11 11.14 4.95 -7.87
N SER A 12 11.75 6.13 -7.76
CA SER A 12 13.22 6.24 -7.69
C SER A 12 13.74 5.39 -6.52
N ALA A 13 14.91 4.80 -6.64
CA ALA A 13 15.58 4.11 -5.55
C ALA A 13 15.62 5.03 -4.31
N GLY A 14 15.31 4.49 -3.14
CA GLY A 14 15.17 5.24 -1.89
C GLY A 14 14.66 4.35 -0.79
N HIS A 15 13.68 4.79 -0.01
CA HIS A 15 13.09 4.02 1.08
C HIS A 15 11.59 3.82 0.88
N VAL A 16 11.16 2.57 0.87
CA VAL A 16 9.75 2.17 0.71
C VAL A 16 9.17 1.72 2.05
N LEU A 17 8.11 2.39 2.50
CA LEU A 17 7.30 1.95 3.65
C LEU A 17 6.08 1.16 3.14
N ILE A 18 5.84 -0.03 3.70
CA ILE A 18 4.68 -0.86 3.40
C ILE A 18 3.86 -1.06 4.67
N VAL A 19 2.74 -0.35 4.82
CA VAL A 19 1.78 -0.55 5.92
C VAL A 19 0.74 -1.60 5.49
N GLY A 20 0.59 -2.64 6.29
CA GLY A 20 -0.15 -3.85 5.92
C GLY A 20 0.74 -4.86 5.18
N ALA A 21 2.01 -4.93 5.58
CA ALA A 21 2.92 -5.96 5.11
C ALA A 21 2.42 -7.35 5.52
N GLY A 22 2.30 -8.24 4.53
CA GLY A 22 1.85 -9.61 4.70
C GLY A 22 2.41 -10.52 3.60
N PRO A 23 2.26 -11.84 3.72
CA PRO A 23 2.94 -12.82 2.86
C PRO A 23 2.48 -12.81 1.39
N GLY A 24 1.36 -12.13 1.08
CA GLY A 24 0.86 -11.98 -0.28
C GLY A 24 1.42 -10.73 -0.98
N LEU A 25 0.53 -9.77 -1.28
CA LEU A 25 0.88 -8.55 -2.02
C LEU A 25 1.95 -7.68 -1.35
N GLY A 26 1.92 -7.59 0.00
CA GLY A 26 2.95 -6.86 0.75
C GLY A 26 4.35 -7.42 0.52
N MET A 27 4.51 -8.74 0.55
CA MET A 27 5.76 -9.45 0.26
C MET A 27 6.19 -9.25 -1.20
N ALA A 28 5.27 -9.38 -2.15
CA ALA A 28 5.55 -9.20 -3.56
C ALA A 28 6.02 -7.77 -3.88
N PHE A 29 5.40 -6.76 -3.26
CA PHE A 29 5.81 -5.37 -3.41
C PHE A 29 7.17 -5.09 -2.77
N ALA A 30 7.46 -5.69 -1.60
CA ALA A 30 8.76 -5.60 -0.93
C ALA A 30 9.88 -6.15 -1.81
N ARG A 31 9.71 -7.37 -2.38
CA ARG A 31 10.67 -7.95 -3.34
C ARG A 31 10.92 -7.03 -4.53
N ARG A 32 9.86 -6.42 -5.05
CA ARG A 32 9.96 -5.49 -6.18
C ARG A 32 10.75 -4.24 -5.84
N ALA A 33 10.52 -3.67 -4.66
CA ALA A 33 11.23 -2.50 -4.16
C ALA A 33 12.73 -2.79 -3.96
N LEU A 34 13.06 -3.91 -3.31
CA LEU A 34 14.43 -4.36 -3.10
C LEU A 34 15.15 -4.59 -4.43
N ALA A 35 14.51 -5.28 -5.39
CA ALA A 35 15.05 -5.48 -6.73
C ALA A 35 15.29 -4.16 -7.50
N GLY A 36 14.54 -3.10 -7.15
CA GLY A 36 14.72 -1.73 -7.64
C GLY A 36 15.81 -0.94 -6.89
N GLY A 37 16.50 -1.55 -5.93
CA GLY A 37 17.59 -0.91 -5.16
C GLY A 37 17.08 -0.01 -4.02
N SER A 38 15.83 -0.18 -3.57
CA SER A 38 15.27 0.58 -2.43
C SER A 38 15.47 -0.18 -1.12
N ASP A 39 15.63 0.56 -0.02
CA ASP A 39 15.41 0.03 1.32
C ASP A 39 13.92 -0.16 1.57
N VAL A 40 13.55 -1.10 2.44
CA VAL A 40 12.15 -1.44 2.69
C VAL A 40 11.87 -1.49 4.19
N THR A 41 10.82 -0.81 4.62
CA THR A 41 10.24 -0.99 5.95
C THR A 41 8.92 -1.75 5.83
N LEU A 42 8.88 -2.92 6.44
CA LEU A 42 7.67 -3.72 6.58
C LEU A 42 6.94 -3.33 7.85
N ALA A 43 5.72 -2.83 7.73
CA ALA A 43 4.91 -2.42 8.87
C ALA A 43 3.64 -3.28 8.98
N ALA A 44 3.47 -4.00 10.10
CA ALA A 44 2.33 -4.85 10.40
C ALA A 44 2.15 -5.02 11.91
N ARG A 45 1.01 -5.61 12.32
CA ARG A 45 0.67 -5.79 13.75
C ARG A 45 1.40 -6.94 14.44
N SER A 46 1.90 -7.92 13.69
CA SER A 46 2.52 -9.14 14.23
C SER A 46 4.03 -9.12 13.99
N ALA A 47 4.83 -9.05 15.03
CA ALA A 47 6.27 -9.19 14.96
C ALA A 47 6.69 -10.52 14.32
N GLY A 48 6.04 -11.63 14.69
CA GLY A 48 6.35 -12.95 14.12
C GLY A 48 6.12 -13.01 12.60
N THR A 49 5.04 -12.41 12.09
CA THR A 49 4.83 -12.31 10.64
C THR A 49 5.91 -11.47 9.96
N LEU A 50 6.35 -10.39 10.59
CA LEU A 50 7.44 -9.55 10.07
C LEU A 50 8.76 -10.32 10.03
N ASP A 51 9.10 -11.06 11.08
CA ASP A 51 10.32 -11.89 11.15
C ASP A 51 10.32 -12.97 10.06
N GLU A 52 9.19 -13.64 9.85
CA GLU A 52 9.01 -14.60 8.75
C GLU A 52 9.22 -13.94 7.38
N MET A 53 8.65 -12.75 7.15
CA MET A 53 8.83 -12.02 5.90
C MET A 53 10.29 -11.63 5.66
N VAL A 54 10.99 -11.12 6.68
CA VAL A 54 12.42 -10.79 6.57
C VAL A 54 13.23 -12.01 6.18
N SER A 55 12.97 -13.18 6.81
CA SER A 55 13.68 -14.40 6.50
C SER A 55 13.52 -14.88 5.05
N HIS A 56 12.36 -14.59 4.43
CA HIS A 56 12.05 -14.96 3.04
C HIS A 56 12.53 -13.94 2.00
N LEU A 57 12.78 -12.69 2.39
CA LEU A 57 13.28 -11.68 1.46
C LEU A 57 14.77 -11.84 1.14
N GLY A 58 15.52 -12.51 2.03
CA GLY A 58 16.93 -12.74 1.84
C GLY A 58 17.79 -11.46 1.90
N PRO A 59 19.10 -11.59 1.72
CA PRO A 59 20.03 -10.45 1.80
C PRO A 59 20.19 -9.67 0.47
N GLU A 60 19.40 -9.99 -0.55
CA GLU A 60 19.53 -9.37 -1.88
C GLU A 60 18.78 -8.02 -1.93
N GLY A 61 19.48 -6.97 -2.33
CA GLY A 61 18.92 -5.63 -2.50
C GLY A 61 19.26 -4.68 -1.37
N GLY A 62 18.32 -3.79 -1.03
CA GLY A 62 18.45 -2.81 0.05
C GLY A 62 18.26 -3.42 1.45
N GLN A 63 18.31 -2.57 2.47
CA GLN A 63 18.05 -2.97 3.85
C GLN A 63 16.56 -3.25 4.08
N VAL A 64 16.26 -4.25 4.90
CA VAL A 64 14.89 -4.53 5.36
C VAL A 64 14.78 -4.23 6.84
N THR A 65 13.86 -3.34 7.17
CA THR A 65 13.53 -2.95 8.55
C THR A 65 12.09 -3.35 8.87
N THR A 66 11.78 -3.58 10.12
CA THR A 66 10.42 -3.92 10.57
C THR A 66 9.88 -2.87 11.53
N LEU A 67 8.57 -2.60 11.45
CA LEU A 67 7.87 -1.66 12.31
C LEU A 67 6.55 -2.29 12.78
N VAL A 68 6.39 -2.50 14.08
CA VAL A 68 5.14 -3.05 14.62
C VAL A 68 4.12 -1.92 14.77
N VAL A 69 3.03 -1.98 14.00
CA VAL A 69 1.91 -1.04 14.04
C VAL A 69 0.58 -1.75 13.85
N ASP A 70 -0.44 -1.30 14.54
CA ASP A 70 -1.81 -1.81 14.36
C ASP A 70 -2.68 -0.76 13.66
N ALA A 71 -3.15 -1.09 12.47
CA ALA A 71 -4.01 -0.22 11.68
C ALA A 71 -5.40 -0.01 12.33
N SER A 72 -5.84 -0.88 13.25
CA SER A 72 -7.06 -0.65 14.04
C SER A 72 -6.89 0.48 15.08
N GLN A 73 -5.67 1.00 15.25
CA GLN A 73 -5.31 2.09 16.16
C GLN A 73 -4.70 3.26 15.36
N PRO A 74 -5.48 4.00 14.54
CA PRO A 74 -4.94 4.96 13.58
C PRO A 74 -4.07 6.05 14.19
N THR A 75 -4.43 6.57 15.37
CA THR A 75 -3.63 7.60 16.06
C THR A 75 -2.26 7.05 16.47
N ALA A 76 -2.22 5.88 17.10
CA ALA A 76 -0.96 5.24 17.50
C ALA A 76 -0.11 4.87 16.27
N LEU A 77 -0.73 4.41 15.19
CA LEU A 77 -0.06 4.15 13.92
C LEU A 77 0.59 5.44 13.39
N ARG A 78 -0.15 6.55 13.34
CA ARG A 78 0.38 7.84 12.88
C ARG A 78 1.61 8.25 13.68
N ASP A 79 1.53 8.22 15.00
CA ASP A 79 2.60 8.71 15.89
C ASP A 79 3.85 7.82 15.78
N THR A 80 3.66 6.50 15.67
CA THR A 80 4.76 5.55 15.47
C THR A 80 5.42 5.73 14.11
N VAL A 81 4.63 5.85 13.03
CA VAL A 81 5.16 6.05 11.68
C VAL A 81 5.84 7.42 11.55
N ALA A 82 5.31 8.47 12.16
CA ALA A 82 5.92 9.80 12.14
C ALA A 82 7.29 9.79 12.84
N THR A 83 7.37 9.21 14.03
CA THR A 83 8.64 9.05 14.76
C THR A 83 9.67 8.27 13.93
N TYR A 84 9.23 7.19 13.28
CA TYR A 84 10.10 6.39 12.41
C TYR A 84 10.55 7.20 11.19
N ALA A 85 9.63 7.88 10.50
CA ALA A 85 9.92 8.67 9.31
C ALA A 85 10.89 9.84 9.59
N ASP A 86 10.83 10.41 10.79
CA ASP A 86 11.75 11.48 11.22
C ASP A 86 13.18 10.98 11.42
N ALA A 87 13.35 9.73 11.85
CA ALA A 87 14.65 9.11 12.09
C ALA A 87 15.21 8.34 10.88
N CYS A 88 14.40 8.13 9.83
CA CYS A 88 14.72 7.27 8.70
C CYS A 88 15.72 7.93 7.74
N ASP A 89 16.81 7.22 7.42
CA ASP A 89 17.82 7.62 6.43
C ASP A 89 18.19 6.41 5.57
N PRO A 90 17.98 6.45 4.23
CA PRO A 90 17.35 7.54 3.48
C PRO A 90 15.87 7.75 3.84
N SER A 91 15.37 8.97 3.65
CA SER A 91 13.97 9.30 3.94
C SER A 91 12.99 8.50 3.07
N ILE A 92 11.83 8.15 3.63
CA ILE A 92 10.76 7.43 2.92
C ILE A 92 10.31 8.23 1.70
N ASN A 93 10.53 7.69 0.51
CA ASN A 93 10.12 8.30 -0.76
C ASN A 93 8.93 7.58 -1.43
N CYS A 94 8.55 6.40 -0.93
CA CYS A 94 7.36 5.69 -1.36
C CYS A 94 6.67 5.06 -0.16
N ALA A 95 5.36 5.29 0.00
CA ALA A 95 4.55 4.66 1.05
C ALA A 95 3.38 3.92 0.43
N LEU A 96 3.30 2.59 0.65
CA LEU A 96 2.18 1.75 0.26
C LEU A 96 1.30 1.44 1.47
N PHE A 97 0.01 1.78 1.37
CA PHE A 97 -1.01 1.30 2.29
C PHE A 97 -1.76 0.12 1.69
N ASN A 98 -1.61 -1.05 2.31
CA ASN A 98 -2.12 -2.33 1.84
C ASN A 98 -2.99 -3.04 2.90
N VAL A 99 -3.71 -2.25 3.73
CA VAL A 99 -4.60 -2.82 4.75
C VAL A 99 -6.03 -2.89 4.22
N SER A 100 -6.72 -3.96 4.60
CA SER A 100 -8.17 -4.07 4.53
C SER A 100 -8.66 -5.08 5.56
N ALA A 101 -9.88 -4.89 6.05
CA ALA A 101 -10.54 -5.83 6.96
C ALA A 101 -11.72 -6.48 6.24
N TRP A 102 -11.72 -7.81 6.22
CA TRP A 102 -12.90 -8.55 5.79
C TRP A 102 -13.93 -8.56 6.92
N VAL A 103 -15.06 -7.88 6.70
CA VAL A 103 -16.20 -7.89 7.61
C VAL A 103 -17.32 -8.66 6.95
N PRO A 104 -17.59 -9.91 7.39
CA PRO A 104 -18.63 -10.73 6.78
C PRO A 104 -20.03 -10.15 7.06
N GLY A 105 -20.94 -10.38 6.11
CA GLY A 105 -22.36 -10.02 6.26
C GLY A 105 -22.81 -8.93 5.30
N GLY A 106 -24.15 -8.90 5.14
CA GLY A 106 -24.90 -7.91 4.37
C GLY A 106 -25.64 -6.97 5.30
N LEU A 107 -27.00 -6.92 5.20
CA LEU A 107 -27.84 -6.09 6.05
C LEU A 107 -27.65 -6.34 7.57
N ASN A 108 -27.30 -7.55 7.95
CA ASN A 108 -27.08 -7.95 9.35
C ASN A 108 -25.60 -7.91 9.77
N SER A 109 -24.74 -7.13 9.08
CA SER A 109 -23.36 -6.93 9.50
C SER A 109 -23.30 -6.33 10.89
N ASP A 110 -22.33 -6.79 11.69
CA ASP A 110 -22.02 -6.19 12.98
C ASP A 110 -21.47 -4.77 12.78
N LEU A 111 -22.11 -3.77 13.42
CA LEU A 111 -21.76 -2.36 13.24
C LEU A 111 -20.40 -2.01 13.82
N ASP A 112 -20.01 -2.62 14.94
CA ASP A 112 -18.71 -2.37 15.56
C ASP A 112 -17.58 -2.95 14.69
N ALA A 113 -17.80 -4.13 14.09
CA ALA A 113 -16.87 -4.71 13.13
C ALA A 113 -16.76 -3.86 11.85
N VAL A 114 -17.86 -3.29 11.36
CA VAL A 114 -17.84 -2.36 10.20
C VAL A 114 -17.06 -1.09 10.55
N SER A 115 -17.33 -0.50 11.72
CA SER A 115 -16.62 0.70 12.20
C SER A 115 -15.13 0.45 12.34
N SER A 116 -14.74 -0.62 13.03
CA SER A 116 -13.33 -1.03 13.19
C SER A 116 -12.67 -1.32 11.83
N GLY A 117 -13.42 -1.88 10.88
CA GLY A 117 -12.93 -2.08 9.51
C GLY A 117 -12.66 -0.77 8.77
N LEU A 118 -13.49 0.25 8.97
CA LEU A 118 -13.27 1.60 8.41
C LEU A 118 -12.06 2.27 9.07
N ASP A 119 -11.89 2.14 10.39
CA ASP A 119 -10.71 2.64 11.08
C ASP A 119 -9.43 2.03 10.51
N ALA A 120 -9.39 0.71 10.39
CA ALA A 120 -8.23 0.00 9.87
C ALA A 120 -7.97 0.23 8.37
N GLY A 121 -9.02 0.31 7.56
CA GLY A 121 -8.91 0.37 6.10
C GLY A 121 -8.89 1.78 5.51
N VAL A 122 -9.30 2.80 6.25
CA VAL A 122 -9.46 4.17 5.74
C VAL A 122 -8.81 5.21 6.66
N VAL A 123 -9.19 5.24 7.95
CA VAL A 123 -8.64 6.23 8.87
C VAL A 123 -7.14 6.02 9.06
N ALA A 124 -6.69 4.76 9.14
CA ALA A 124 -5.27 4.43 9.19
C ALA A 124 -4.50 4.81 7.90
N ALA A 125 -5.15 4.77 6.73
CA ALA A 125 -4.54 5.25 5.49
C ALA A 125 -4.28 6.77 5.51
N LEU A 126 -5.24 7.54 6.03
CA LEU A 126 -5.06 8.97 6.28
C LEU A 126 -3.97 9.22 7.32
N ALA A 127 -3.97 8.43 8.42
CA ALA A 127 -2.98 8.52 9.49
C ALA A 127 -1.54 8.25 8.98
N MET A 128 -1.34 7.21 8.17
CA MET A 128 -0.07 6.95 7.49
C MET A 128 0.34 8.15 6.62
N THR A 129 -0.58 8.68 5.83
CA THR A 129 -0.31 9.82 4.95
C THR A 129 0.14 11.04 5.74
N GLN A 130 -0.57 11.39 6.83
CA GLN A 130 -0.21 12.49 7.72
C GLN A 130 1.19 12.32 8.33
N ALA A 131 1.58 11.08 8.61
CA ALA A 131 2.88 10.77 9.20
C ALA A 131 4.05 10.96 8.21
N VAL A 132 3.87 10.57 6.94
CA VAL A 132 4.98 10.57 5.95
C VAL A 132 5.09 11.88 5.17
N VAL A 133 3.99 12.60 4.95
CA VAL A 133 3.93 13.82 4.12
C VAL A 133 4.94 14.89 4.55
N PRO A 134 5.12 15.22 5.86
CA PRO A 134 6.08 16.27 6.26
C PRO A 134 7.50 16.05 5.74
N ARG A 135 7.96 14.80 5.71
CA ARG A 135 9.27 14.43 5.17
C ARG A 135 9.27 14.30 3.65
N MET A 136 8.17 13.87 3.07
CA MET A 136 8.02 13.75 1.61
C MET A 136 8.04 15.13 0.90
N LEU A 137 7.55 16.19 1.54
CA LEU A 137 7.56 17.55 0.97
C LEU A 137 8.97 18.09 0.67
N THR A 138 10.01 17.53 1.27
CA THR A 138 11.40 17.92 1.02
C THR A 138 12.07 17.13 -0.11
N GLN A 139 11.34 16.21 -0.75
CA GLN A 139 11.86 15.29 -1.76
C GLN A 139 11.37 15.66 -3.16
N SER A 140 12.10 15.23 -4.19
CA SER A 140 11.81 15.60 -5.58
C SER A 140 10.65 14.83 -6.21
N SER A 141 10.36 13.62 -5.76
CA SER A 141 9.40 12.74 -6.44
C SER A 141 8.84 11.64 -5.52
N PRO A 142 8.25 11.99 -4.37
CA PRO A 142 7.69 10.99 -3.46
C PRO A 142 6.34 10.46 -3.93
N ARG A 143 5.99 9.24 -3.49
CA ARG A 143 4.78 8.52 -3.91
C ARG A 143 4.00 7.98 -2.73
N ILE A 144 2.69 8.14 -2.75
CA ILE A 144 1.75 7.49 -1.82
C ILE A 144 0.84 6.58 -2.65
N LEU A 145 0.84 5.30 -2.32
CA LEU A 145 0.13 4.25 -3.04
C LEU A 145 -0.91 3.60 -2.14
N PHE A 146 -2.10 3.35 -2.68
CA PHE A 146 -3.17 2.64 -2.00
C PHE A 146 -3.61 1.40 -2.77
N THR A 147 -3.78 0.29 -2.07
CA THR A 147 -4.38 -0.92 -2.63
C THR A 147 -5.90 -0.79 -2.61
N GLY A 148 -6.47 -0.38 -3.72
CA GLY A 148 -7.91 -0.33 -3.96
C GLY A 148 -8.51 -1.72 -4.19
N GLY A 149 -9.82 -1.78 -4.40
CA GLY A 149 -10.52 -3.03 -4.71
C GLY A 149 -11.80 -2.78 -5.49
N GLY A 150 -12.20 -3.74 -6.34
CA GLY A 150 -13.39 -3.64 -7.19
C GLY A 150 -14.69 -3.46 -6.44
N THR A 151 -14.73 -3.84 -5.15
CA THR A 151 -15.90 -3.61 -4.28
C THR A 151 -16.19 -2.13 -4.02
N ALA A 152 -15.29 -1.22 -4.42
CA ALA A 152 -15.51 0.24 -4.34
C ALA A 152 -16.67 0.73 -5.22
N ASP A 153 -16.92 0.08 -6.36
CA ASP A 153 -17.95 0.41 -7.33
C ASP A 153 -18.80 -0.79 -7.78
N SER A 154 -18.39 -2.00 -7.41
CA SER A 154 -19.13 -3.24 -7.63
C SER A 154 -19.37 -3.92 -6.27
N PRO A 155 -20.38 -3.43 -5.48
CA PRO A 155 -20.58 -3.86 -4.10
C PRO A 155 -20.83 -5.36 -3.97
N MET A 156 -20.30 -5.95 -2.91
CA MET A 156 -20.47 -7.37 -2.58
C MET A 156 -21.34 -7.51 -1.33
N VAL A 157 -22.47 -8.21 -1.46
CA VAL A 157 -23.39 -8.45 -0.33
C VAL A 157 -22.73 -9.27 0.79
N ALA A 158 -21.81 -10.17 0.44
CA ALA A 158 -21.09 -11.00 1.40
C ALA A 158 -20.19 -10.19 2.37
N SER A 159 -19.82 -8.96 2.00
CA SER A 159 -19.04 -8.05 2.83
C SER A 159 -19.33 -6.60 2.47
N ILE A 160 -20.42 -6.03 3.00
CA ILE A 160 -20.72 -4.61 2.85
C ILE A 160 -19.56 -3.75 3.40
N GLY A 161 -19.01 -4.13 4.56
CA GLY A 161 -17.93 -3.40 5.20
C GLY A 161 -16.69 -3.24 4.31
N LEU A 162 -16.33 -4.26 3.52
CA LEU A 162 -15.22 -4.15 2.58
C LEU A 162 -15.54 -3.15 1.44
N GLY A 163 -16.77 -3.17 0.93
CA GLY A 163 -17.23 -2.21 -0.08
C GLY A 163 -17.13 -0.77 0.40
N LEU A 164 -17.62 -0.50 1.63
CA LEU A 164 -17.51 0.81 2.27
C LEU A 164 -16.04 1.25 2.41
N GLN A 165 -15.16 0.37 2.91
CA GLN A 165 -13.73 0.66 3.03
C GLN A 165 -13.10 1.04 1.68
N LYS A 166 -13.34 0.24 0.64
CA LYS A 166 -12.68 0.46 -0.67
C LYS A 166 -13.24 1.68 -1.39
N ALA A 167 -14.53 1.99 -1.26
CA ALA A 167 -15.13 3.21 -1.78
C ALA A 167 -14.59 4.47 -1.06
N ALA A 168 -14.53 4.43 0.27
CA ALA A 168 -13.99 5.53 1.07
C ALA A 168 -12.48 5.73 0.81
N LEU A 169 -11.69 4.65 0.71
CA LEU A 169 -10.26 4.71 0.41
C LEU A 169 -10.00 5.32 -0.99
N ARG A 170 -10.80 4.97 -1.99
CA ARG A 170 -10.71 5.60 -3.33
C ARG A 170 -11.02 7.09 -3.26
N ASN A 171 -12.07 7.49 -2.53
CA ASN A 171 -12.40 8.90 -2.33
C ASN A 171 -11.28 9.65 -1.61
N LEU A 172 -10.69 9.05 -0.57
CA LEU A 172 -9.54 9.60 0.15
C LEU A 172 -8.35 9.82 -0.79
N ALA A 173 -8.01 8.85 -1.64
CA ALA A 173 -6.91 8.98 -2.60
C ALA A 173 -7.11 10.19 -3.54
N ILE A 174 -8.33 10.35 -4.06
CA ILE A 174 -8.69 11.49 -4.94
C ILE A 174 -8.62 12.82 -4.18
N ALA A 175 -9.07 12.86 -2.93
CA ALA A 175 -9.02 14.06 -2.09
C ALA A 175 -7.57 14.47 -1.77
N LEU A 176 -6.73 13.51 -1.41
CA LEU A 176 -5.31 13.73 -1.11
C LEU A 176 -4.53 14.20 -2.34
N ASP A 177 -4.80 13.64 -3.53
CA ASP A 177 -4.17 14.11 -4.76
C ASP A 177 -4.52 15.57 -5.07
N LYS A 178 -5.78 15.97 -4.83
CA LYS A 178 -6.20 17.37 -4.99
C LYS A 178 -5.54 18.29 -3.96
N ASP A 179 -5.41 17.86 -2.72
CA ASP A 179 -4.80 18.64 -1.64
C ASP A 179 -3.30 18.83 -1.84
N LEU A 180 -2.62 17.80 -2.37
CA LEU A 180 -1.19 17.77 -2.58
C LEU A 180 -0.73 18.20 -3.99
N ARG A 181 -1.65 18.62 -4.87
CA ARG A 181 -1.37 18.92 -6.30
C ARG A 181 -0.30 20.00 -6.54
N GLU A 182 -0.13 20.93 -5.60
CA GLU A 182 0.88 22.00 -5.68
C GLU A 182 2.24 21.56 -5.10
N THR A 183 2.37 20.28 -4.77
CA THR A 183 3.58 19.66 -4.22
C THR A 183 4.20 18.68 -5.21
N THR A 184 5.34 18.10 -4.84
CA THR A 184 5.99 17.02 -5.60
C THR A 184 5.40 15.63 -5.35
N ILE A 185 4.46 15.50 -4.39
CA ILE A 185 3.91 14.22 -3.93
C ILE A 185 2.82 13.76 -4.90
N ALA A 186 2.97 12.55 -5.44
CA ALA A 186 1.91 11.93 -6.23
C ALA A 186 1.17 10.85 -5.44
N VAL A 187 -0.15 10.89 -5.48
CA VAL A 187 -1.03 9.90 -4.84
C VAL A 187 -1.66 9.01 -5.91
N ARG A 188 -1.58 7.67 -5.74
CA ARG A 188 -2.15 6.70 -6.67
C ARG A 188 -2.91 5.60 -5.93
N THR A 189 -3.96 5.11 -6.54
CA THR A 189 -4.68 3.92 -6.07
C THR A 189 -4.88 2.92 -7.21
N LEU A 190 -4.60 1.64 -6.94
CA LEU A 190 -4.84 0.55 -7.88
C LEU A 190 -6.08 -0.23 -7.47
N THR A 191 -7.14 -0.13 -8.25
CA THR A 191 -8.37 -0.92 -8.05
C THR A 191 -8.18 -2.32 -8.60
N ILE A 192 -8.02 -3.30 -7.71
CA ILE A 192 -7.87 -4.71 -8.07
C ILE A 192 -9.27 -5.31 -8.27
N ARG A 193 -9.56 -5.77 -9.49
CA ARG A 193 -10.88 -6.27 -9.91
C ARG A 193 -11.05 -7.78 -9.77
N GLY A 194 -10.38 -8.37 -8.79
CA GLY A 194 -10.45 -9.82 -8.53
C GLY A 194 -9.85 -10.22 -7.20
N SER A 195 -9.91 -11.51 -6.91
CA SER A 195 -9.33 -12.08 -5.69
C SER A 195 -7.84 -12.33 -5.87
N ILE A 196 -7.03 -11.77 -4.99
CA ILE A 196 -5.58 -11.94 -4.99
C ILE A 196 -5.25 -13.39 -4.59
N ALA A 197 -4.64 -14.14 -5.51
CA ALA A 197 -4.20 -15.52 -5.28
C ALA A 197 -3.00 -15.86 -6.17
N PRO A 198 -2.02 -16.63 -5.64
CA PRO A 198 -0.88 -17.10 -6.42
C PRO A 198 -1.31 -17.87 -7.66
N GLU A 199 -0.50 -17.81 -8.73
CA GLU A 199 -0.69 -18.55 -9.99
C GLU A 199 -2.02 -18.27 -10.70
N THR A 200 -2.66 -17.12 -10.43
CA THR A 200 -3.88 -16.67 -11.11
C THR A 200 -3.64 -15.39 -11.92
N ALA A 201 -4.66 -14.93 -12.62
CA ALA A 201 -4.65 -13.63 -13.26
C ALA A 201 -4.41 -12.47 -12.23
N PHE A 202 -4.70 -12.71 -10.95
CA PHE A 202 -4.52 -11.79 -9.84
C PHE A 202 -3.38 -12.22 -8.90
N ASP A 203 -2.32 -12.77 -9.49
CA ASP A 203 -1.11 -13.13 -8.76
C ASP A 203 -0.48 -11.92 -8.07
N PRO A 204 -0.04 -12.04 -6.79
CA PRO A 204 0.59 -10.95 -6.05
C PRO A 204 1.75 -10.26 -6.77
N ASP A 205 2.61 -11.00 -7.49
CA ASP A 205 3.75 -10.42 -8.18
C ASP A 205 3.33 -9.61 -9.41
N ARG A 206 2.25 -10.01 -10.11
CA ARG A 206 1.65 -9.23 -11.21
C ARG A 206 1.05 -7.93 -10.69
N ILE A 207 0.31 -7.99 -9.57
CA ILE A 207 -0.30 -6.81 -8.94
C ILE A 207 0.79 -5.87 -8.39
N ALA A 208 1.83 -6.41 -7.77
CA ALA A 208 2.97 -5.63 -7.28
C ALA A 208 3.69 -4.90 -8.42
N ARG A 209 3.85 -5.54 -9.58
CA ARG A 209 4.37 -4.91 -10.79
C ARG A 209 3.49 -3.75 -11.25
N ALA A 210 2.17 -3.94 -11.30
CA ALA A 210 1.24 -2.89 -11.67
C ALA A 210 1.26 -1.71 -10.68
N LEU A 211 1.29 -1.98 -9.35
CA LEU A 211 1.45 -0.94 -8.33
C LEU A 211 2.76 -0.15 -8.52
N TRP A 212 3.84 -0.83 -8.86
CA TRP A 212 5.14 -0.19 -9.12
C TRP A 212 5.09 0.72 -10.35
N GLN A 213 4.42 0.28 -11.40
CA GLN A 213 4.26 1.04 -12.66
C GLN A 213 3.42 2.29 -12.47
N ILE A 214 2.26 2.19 -11.78
CA ILE A 214 1.37 3.34 -11.58
C ILE A 214 1.99 4.42 -10.69
N ALA A 215 3.01 4.13 -9.92
CA ALA A 215 3.69 5.13 -9.11
C ALA A 215 4.17 6.34 -9.93
N ASN A 216 4.57 6.12 -11.19
CA ASN A 216 5.04 7.15 -12.10
C ASN A 216 4.07 7.44 -13.27
N SER A 217 2.86 6.89 -13.26
CA SER A 217 1.85 7.17 -14.28
C SER A 217 1.02 8.40 -13.94
N ASP A 218 0.35 8.96 -14.93
CA ASP A 218 -0.60 10.03 -14.75
C ASP A 218 -1.93 9.51 -14.18
N GLY A 219 -2.67 10.41 -13.52
CA GLY A 219 -3.97 10.09 -12.92
C GLY A 219 -3.87 9.42 -11.55
N VAL A 220 -4.96 9.47 -10.80
CA VAL A 220 -5.02 8.98 -9.40
C VAL A 220 -5.49 7.55 -9.32
N VAL A 221 -6.54 7.21 -10.08
CA VAL A 221 -7.23 5.92 -10.01
C VAL A 221 -6.85 5.07 -11.20
N HIS A 222 -6.26 3.91 -10.93
CA HIS A 222 -5.88 2.90 -11.91
C HIS A 222 -6.62 1.60 -11.64
N GLU A 223 -6.69 0.73 -12.64
CA GLU A 223 -7.37 -0.55 -12.53
C GLU A 223 -6.44 -1.71 -12.90
N PHE A 224 -6.57 -2.82 -12.18
CA PHE A 224 -5.95 -4.08 -12.50
C PHE A 224 -7.06 -5.12 -12.70
N THR A 225 -7.21 -5.58 -13.96
CA THR A 225 -8.28 -6.50 -14.37
C THR A 225 -7.81 -7.94 -14.54
N GLY A 226 -6.52 -8.19 -14.37
CA GLY A 226 -5.92 -9.49 -14.64
C GLY A 226 -5.80 -9.85 -16.12
N ALA A 227 -6.37 -9.03 -17.02
CA ALA A 227 -6.23 -9.21 -18.45
C ALA A 227 -4.85 -8.67 -18.90
N GLY A 228 -4.07 -9.55 -19.56
CA GLY A 228 -2.81 -9.30 -20.26
C GLY A 228 -1.80 -8.31 -19.66
N ASP A 229 -0.57 -8.74 -19.57
CA ASP A 229 0.62 -7.87 -19.58
C ASP A 229 0.97 -7.58 -21.05
#